data_c638651c090e1423340e904b3f4a43f9
#
_entry.id   c638651c090e1423340e904b3f4a43f9
#
_cell.length_a   1.000
_cell.length_b   1.000
_cell.length_c   1.000
_cell.angle_alpha   90.00
_cell.angle_beta   90.00
_cell.angle_gamma   90.00
#
_symmetry.space_group_name_H-M   'P 1'
#
loop_
_entity.id
_entity.type
_entity.pdbx_description
1 polymer ?
#
loop_
_entity_poly.entity_id
_entity_poly.type
_entity_poly.pdbx_seq_one_letter_code
_entity_poly.pdbx_strand_id
1 'polypeptide(L)'
;YLGSMFKSQNASTWTSEQNEDVKFKINRCKFTENTEGTAQFVNDIVPVKTLGQNPITTTNSSADITIHHRNHGMHSTANNVTIAGVPSGTFNGIASTNINGTYTAIKNIKLHSYQVTAQNSDTASATGDVGGSTVTVTRNMMFDVIKPVAGIVQPPETSISTTLRTTSG
;
A
#
# COMPACT_ATOMS: atom_id res chain seq x y z
N TYR A 1 9.66 -50.94 15.80
CA TYR A 1 11.04 -51.41 15.57
C TYR A 1 11.92 -50.79 16.64
N LEU A 2 12.48 -51.62 17.52
CA LEU A 2 13.50 -51.23 18.47
C LEU A 2 14.82 -51.31 17.72
N GLY A 3 15.50 -50.21 17.54
CA GLY A 3 16.86 -50.17 17.01
C GLY A 3 17.85 -50.56 18.11
N SER A 4 18.96 -51.19 17.72
CA SER A 4 20.07 -51.46 18.66
C SER A 4 21.11 -50.35 18.50
N MET A 5 21.63 -49.86 19.63
CA MET A 5 22.74 -48.91 19.65
C MET A 5 24.05 -49.69 19.57
N PHE A 6 25.00 -49.23 18.77
CA PHE A 6 26.35 -49.80 18.70
C PHE A 6 27.37 -48.77 19.15
N LYS A 7 28.30 -49.17 19.98
CA LYS A 7 29.44 -48.37 20.42
C LYS A 7 30.74 -48.83 19.82
N SER A 8 31.60 -47.91 19.44
CA SER A 8 32.94 -48.19 18.97
C SER A 8 33.96 -47.28 19.66
N GLN A 9 35.07 -47.84 20.12
CA GLN A 9 36.19 -47.09 20.68
C GLN A 9 37.27 -46.77 19.65
N ASN A 10 37.29 -47.47 18.53
CA ASN A 10 38.37 -47.43 17.51
C ASN A 10 37.83 -47.19 16.08
N ALA A 11 36.56 -46.89 15.93
CA ALA A 11 35.86 -46.70 14.65
C ALA A 11 35.91 -47.92 13.68
N SER A 12 36.50 -49.03 14.10
CA SER A 12 36.59 -50.25 13.26
C SER A 12 35.86 -51.45 13.87
N THR A 13 35.73 -51.50 15.19
CA THR A 13 35.01 -52.57 15.87
C THR A 13 33.79 -52.00 16.57
N TRP A 14 32.62 -52.56 16.29
CA TRP A 14 31.34 -52.09 16.83
C TRP A 14 30.73 -53.17 17.71
N THR A 15 30.41 -52.79 18.95
CA THR A 15 29.76 -53.68 19.92
C THR A 15 28.36 -53.23 20.15
N SER A 16 27.37 -54.13 20.12
CA SER A 16 26.00 -53.81 20.41
C SER A 16 25.83 -53.51 21.92
N GLU A 17 25.17 -52.40 22.21
CA GLU A 17 24.86 -52.02 23.58
C GLU A 17 23.36 -52.26 23.83
N GLN A 18 23.07 -53.14 24.78
CA GLN A 18 21.70 -53.54 25.09
C GLN A 18 21.14 -52.87 26.34
N ASN A 19 22.00 -52.23 27.13
CA ASN A 19 21.64 -51.62 28.40
C ASN A 19 21.52 -50.08 28.31
N GLU A 20 21.91 -49.49 27.19
CA GLU A 20 21.83 -48.06 26.98
C GLU A 20 21.11 -47.77 25.66
N ASP A 21 20.37 -46.68 25.65
CA ASP A 21 19.64 -46.23 24.49
C ASP A 21 19.85 -44.72 24.27
N VAL A 22 19.70 -44.29 23.02
CA VAL A 22 19.85 -42.89 22.67
C VAL A 22 18.56 -42.15 23.03
N LYS A 23 18.66 -41.20 23.96
CA LYS A 23 17.55 -40.36 24.34
C LYS A 23 17.33 -39.27 23.27
N PHE A 24 16.18 -39.25 22.65
CA PHE A 24 15.82 -38.24 21.69
C PHE A 24 14.43 -37.68 21.99
N LYS A 25 14.19 -36.47 21.50
CA LYS A 25 12.88 -35.80 21.59
C LYS A 25 12.42 -35.48 20.15
N ILE A 26 11.29 -36.03 19.79
CA ILE A 26 10.63 -35.71 18.54
C ILE A 26 9.53 -34.72 18.80
N ASN A 27 9.61 -33.55 18.15
CA ASN A 27 8.51 -32.60 18.10
C ASN A 27 7.77 -32.79 16.78
N ARG A 28 6.47 -33.02 16.83
CA ARG A 28 5.62 -33.09 15.65
C ARG A 28 4.65 -31.93 15.64
N CYS A 29 4.33 -31.43 14.47
CA CYS A 29 3.20 -30.50 14.32
C CYS A 29 1.90 -31.25 14.62
N LYS A 30 1.05 -30.65 15.45
CA LYS A 30 -0.33 -31.09 15.65
C LYS A 30 -1.22 -30.11 14.89
N PHE A 31 -1.78 -30.56 13.79
CA PHE A 31 -2.74 -29.78 13.04
C PHE A 31 -4.13 -29.96 13.63
N THR A 32 -4.91 -28.88 13.64
CA THR A 32 -6.34 -28.96 13.93
C THR A 32 -7.03 -29.23 12.59
N GLU A 33 -7.61 -30.40 12.46
CA GLU A 33 -8.30 -30.81 11.24
C GLU A 33 -9.63 -30.06 11.09
N ASN A 34 -10.06 -29.83 9.83
CA ASN A 34 -11.32 -29.20 9.48
C ASN A 34 -11.51 -27.79 10.09
N THR A 35 -10.43 -27.03 10.23
CA THR A 35 -10.46 -25.67 10.72
C THR A 35 -9.92 -24.72 9.66
N GLU A 36 -10.71 -23.70 9.35
CA GLU A 36 -10.27 -22.59 8.51
C GLU A 36 -9.79 -21.43 9.38
N GLY A 37 -8.67 -20.85 9.02
CA GLY A 37 -8.14 -19.63 9.61
C GLY A 37 -8.24 -18.48 8.61
N THR A 38 -8.69 -17.33 9.06
CA THR A 38 -8.71 -16.10 8.25
C THR A 38 -7.74 -15.09 8.83
N ALA A 39 -6.84 -14.59 8.00
CA ALA A 39 -5.99 -13.46 8.32
C ALA A 39 -6.45 -12.26 7.51
N GLN A 40 -6.75 -11.16 8.17
CA GLN A 40 -7.10 -9.90 7.53
C GLN A 40 -5.92 -8.95 7.60
N PHE A 41 -5.49 -8.47 6.44
CA PHE A 41 -4.46 -7.46 6.32
C PHE A 41 -5.11 -6.13 5.93
N VAL A 42 -4.76 -5.08 6.64
CA VAL A 42 -5.26 -3.73 6.38
C VAL A 42 -4.08 -2.88 5.96
N ASN A 43 -4.22 -2.15 4.84
CA ASN A 43 -3.20 -1.19 4.43
C ASN A 43 -3.16 -0.02 5.40
N ASP A 44 -1.96 0.51 5.62
CA ASP A 44 -1.80 1.78 6.30
C ASP A 44 -2.49 2.91 5.52
N ILE A 45 -2.98 3.90 6.27
CA ILE A 45 -3.54 5.13 5.70
C ILE A 45 -2.44 5.82 4.90
N VAL A 46 -2.74 6.16 3.65
CA VAL A 46 -1.81 6.95 2.83
C VAL A 46 -1.58 8.28 3.52
N PRO A 47 -0.33 8.63 3.88
CA PRO A 47 -0.06 9.84 4.64
C PRO A 47 -0.43 11.08 3.84
N VAL A 48 -0.90 12.10 4.55
CA VAL A 48 -1.12 13.43 3.98
C VAL A 48 0.22 13.99 3.52
N LYS A 49 0.29 14.45 2.27
CA LYS A 49 1.49 15.05 1.68
C LYS A 49 1.36 16.56 1.64
N THR A 50 2.24 17.28 2.32
CA THR A 50 2.41 18.72 2.12
C THR A 50 3.16 18.94 0.81
N LEU A 51 2.62 19.80 -0.04
CA LEU A 51 3.20 20.19 -1.30
C LEU A 51 4.23 21.32 -1.13
N GLY A 52 4.93 21.67 -2.20
CA GLY A 52 5.86 22.81 -2.19
C GLY A 52 5.16 24.16 -2.17
N GLN A 53 5.93 25.22 -2.30
CA GLN A 53 5.43 26.58 -2.40
C GLN A 53 4.64 26.78 -3.71
N ASN A 54 3.44 27.36 -3.62
CA ASN A 54 2.55 27.64 -4.74
C ASN A 54 2.38 26.46 -5.70
N PRO A 55 1.90 25.31 -5.21
CA PRO A 55 1.91 24.07 -5.97
C PRO A 55 0.77 23.94 -6.98
N ILE A 56 -0.01 24.98 -7.18
CA ILE A 56 -1.20 25.00 -8.03
C ILE A 56 -0.98 26.00 -9.15
N THR A 57 -0.99 25.54 -10.39
CA THR A 57 -0.97 26.42 -11.56
C THR A 57 -2.37 26.60 -12.10
N THR A 58 -2.81 27.85 -12.21
CA THR A 58 -4.03 28.25 -12.89
C THR A 58 -3.75 28.65 -14.32
N THR A 59 -4.75 28.53 -15.18
CA THR A 59 -4.70 29.02 -16.56
C THR A 59 -5.87 29.97 -16.79
N ASN A 60 -5.59 31.15 -17.32
CA ASN A 60 -6.63 32.17 -17.59
C ASN A 60 -7.80 31.59 -18.37
N SER A 61 -9.00 31.91 -17.97
CA SER A 61 -10.27 31.44 -18.55
C SER A 61 -10.48 29.92 -18.48
N SER A 62 -9.78 29.23 -17.59
CA SER A 62 -9.93 27.79 -17.38
C SER A 62 -10.37 27.49 -15.95
N ALA A 63 -11.25 26.51 -15.82
CA ALA A 63 -11.59 25.91 -14.53
C ALA A 63 -10.63 24.76 -14.16
N ASP A 64 -9.83 24.25 -15.12
CA ASP A 64 -8.87 23.21 -14.84
C ASP A 64 -7.60 23.81 -14.24
N ILE A 65 -7.25 23.33 -13.05
CA ILE A 65 -6.07 23.71 -12.31
C ILE A 65 -5.07 22.55 -12.28
N THR A 66 -3.79 22.85 -12.43
CA THR A 66 -2.72 21.86 -12.40
C THR A 66 -2.11 21.79 -11.01
N ILE A 67 -2.07 20.61 -10.44
CA ILE A 67 -1.49 20.35 -9.11
C ILE A 67 -0.09 19.76 -9.30
N HIS A 68 0.92 20.43 -8.78
CA HIS A 68 2.30 19.97 -8.76
C HIS A 68 2.54 19.10 -7.53
N HIS A 69 2.49 17.78 -7.73
CA HIS A 69 2.64 16.78 -6.69
C HIS A 69 3.72 15.78 -7.09
N ARG A 70 4.92 16.00 -6.60
CA ARG A 70 6.07 15.15 -6.94
C ARG A 70 5.90 13.73 -6.46
N ASN A 71 6.13 12.77 -7.35
CA ASN A 71 6.07 11.33 -7.06
C ASN A 71 4.71 10.87 -6.50
N HIS A 72 3.63 11.40 -7.04
CA HIS A 72 2.29 11.05 -6.55
C HIS A 72 1.88 9.59 -6.84
N GLY A 73 2.53 8.89 -7.77
CA GLY A 73 2.29 7.49 -8.06
C GLY A 73 0.91 7.16 -8.67
N MET A 74 0.13 8.16 -9.05
CA MET A 74 -1.13 7.94 -9.77
C MET A 74 -0.85 7.66 -11.24
N HIS A 75 -1.59 6.71 -11.80
CA HIS A 75 -1.46 6.29 -13.20
C HIS A 75 -2.82 6.17 -13.90
N SER A 76 -3.92 6.36 -13.19
CA SER A 76 -5.28 6.20 -13.67
C SER A 76 -6.15 7.38 -13.25
N THR A 77 -7.14 7.72 -14.08
CA THR A 77 -8.14 8.76 -13.79
C THR A 77 -9.13 8.37 -12.69
N ALA A 78 -9.11 7.11 -12.25
CA ALA A 78 -9.97 6.60 -11.17
C ALA A 78 -9.46 6.92 -9.75
N ASN A 79 -8.35 7.64 -9.63
CA ASN A 79 -7.85 8.05 -8.31
C ASN A 79 -8.67 9.21 -7.75
N ASN A 80 -8.92 9.17 -6.44
CA ASN A 80 -9.48 10.29 -5.71
C ASN A 80 -8.38 11.08 -5.02
N VAL A 81 -8.51 12.39 -5.02
CA VAL A 81 -7.57 13.32 -4.40
C VAL A 81 -8.33 14.32 -3.57
N THR A 82 -7.93 14.49 -2.31
CA THR A 82 -8.44 15.57 -1.45
C THR A 82 -7.35 16.61 -1.30
N ILE A 83 -7.64 17.83 -1.74
CA ILE A 83 -6.78 19.02 -1.60
C ILE A 83 -7.27 19.80 -0.41
N ALA A 84 -6.36 20.20 0.47
CA ALA A 84 -6.66 21.00 1.65
C ALA A 84 -5.52 21.99 1.93
N GLY A 85 -5.74 22.91 2.87
CA GLY A 85 -4.70 23.82 3.33
C GLY A 85 -4.40 24.99 2.39
N VAL A 86 -5.18 25.18 1.31
CA VAL A 86 -5.12 26.44 0.55
C VAL A 86 -5.65 27.54 1.46
N PRO A 87 -4.87 28.61 1.75
CA PRO A 87 -5.29 29.69 2.65
C PRO A 87 -6.58 30.35 2.20
N SER A 88 -7.33 30.94 3.13
CA SER A 88 -8.52 31.69 2.79
C SER A 88 -8.23 32.87 1.85
N GLY A 89 -9.01 32.98 0.79
CA GLY A 89 -8.84 34.05 -0.19
C GLY A 89 -9.23 33.63 -1.59
N THR A 90 -8.87 34.47 -2.56
CA THR A 90 -9.08 34.20 -3.98
C THR A 90 -7.73 34.18 -4.68
N PHE A 91 -7.51 33.16 -5.46
CA PHE A 91 -6.25 32.89 -6.15
C PHE A 91 -6.47 32.92 -7.66
N ASN A 92 -5.96 33.96 -8.31
CA ASN A 92 -6.16 34.18 -9.74
C ASN A 92 -7.64 34.04 -10.15
N GLY A 93 -8.57 34.60 -9.35
CA GLY A 93 -10.01 34.55 -9.61
C GLY A 93 -10.74 33.34 -9.02
N ILE A 94 -10.06 32.25 -8.62
CA ILE A 94 -10.67 31.08 -8.02
C ILE A 94 -10.68 31.23 -6.50
N ALA A 95 -11.83 31.05 -5.88
CA ALA A 95 -11.95 31.07 -4.42
C ALA A 95 -11.26 29.82 -3.81
N SER A 96 -10.58 30.00 -2.66
CA SER A 96 -9.93 28.89 -1.96
C SER A 96 -10.89 27.76 -1.61
N THR A 97 -12.16 28.04 -1.36
CA THR A 97 -13.20 27.04 -1.11
C THR A 97 -13.50 26.17 -2.33
N ASN A 98 -13.23 26.69 -3.54
CA ASN A 98 -13.40 25.95 -4.78
C ASN A 98 -12.12 25.19 -5.20
N ILE A 99 -11.02 25.42 -4.49
CA ILE A 99 -9.77 24.65 -4.63
C ILE A 99 -9.68 23.55 -3.58
N ASN A 100 -9.99 23.87 -2.32
CA ASN A 100 -10.04 22.88 -1.25
C ASN A 100 -11.24 21.95 -1.46
N GLY A 101 -10.99 20.64 -1.47
CA GLY A 101 -12.05 19.66 -1.63
C GLY A 101 -11.58 18.31 -2.15
N THR A 102 -12.53 17.41 -2.31
CA THR A 102 -12.26 16.08 -2.84
C THR A 102 -12.64 16.03 -4.32
N TYR A 103 -11.71 15.54 -5.11
CA TYR A 103 -11.81 15.42 -6.56
C TYR A 103 -11.79 13.95 -6.96
N THR A 104 -12.80 13.53 -7.71
CA THR A 104 -12.95 12.15 -8.21
C THR A 104 -12.61 12.03 -9.69
N ALA A 105 -12.56 13.16 -10.40
CA ALA A 105 -12.21 13.22 -11.82
C ALA A 105 -10.83 13.87 -11.98
N ILE A 106 -9.79 13.04 -12.07
CA ILE A 106 -8.42 13.49 -12.27
C ILE A 106 -8.08 13.42 -13.75
N LYS A 107 -7.47 14.46 -14.27
CA LYS A 107 -7.13 14.64 -15.70
C LYS A 107 -5.63 14.79 -15.89
N ASN A 108 -5.17 14.55 -17.11
CA ASN A 108 -3.80 14.89 -17.55
C ASN A 108 -2.71 14.46 -16.56
N ILE A 109 -2.79 13.22 -16.09
CA ILE A 109 -1.85 12.65 -15.13
C ILE A 109 -0.46 12.54 -15.75
N LYS A 110 0.54 13.18 -15.13
CA LYS A 110 1.95 13.14 -15.47
C LYS A 110 2.74 12.64 -14.27
N LEU A 111 4.03 12.42 -14.41
CA LEU A 111 4.89 11.89 -13.35
C LEU A 111 4.86 12.72 -12.05
N HIS A 112 4.73 14.02 -12.15
CA HIS A 112 4.82 14.96 -11.01
C HIS A 112 3.67 15.96 -10.94
N SER A 113 2.63 15.78 -11.74
CA SER A 113 1.47 16.68 -11.76
C SER A 113 0.24 16.00 -12.33
N TYR A 114 -0.89 16.56 -12.05
CA TYR A 114 -2.19 16.18 -12.59
C TYR A 114 -3.11 17.40 -12.61
N GLN A 115 -4.23 17.31 -13.30
CA GLN A 115 -5.23 18.36 -13.34
C GLN A 115 -6.51 17.91 -12.66
N VAL A 116 -7.18 18.86 -12.02
CA VAL A 116 -8.54 18.76 -11.52
C VAL A 116 -9.34 19.99 -11.96
N THR A 117 -10.64 19.84 -12.08
CA THR A 117 -11.53 21.00 -12.34
C THR A 117 -11.92 21.62 -11.01
N ALA A 118 -11.68 22.90 -10.83
CA ALA A 118 -12.08 23.63 -9.63
C ALA A 118 -13.57 23.39 -9.31
N GLN A 119 -13.90 23.38 -8.02
CA GLN A 119 -15.29 23.19 -7.56
C GLN A 119 -16.17 24.25 -8.19
N ASN A 120 -17.44 23.90 -8.44
CA ASN A 120 -18.43 24.75 -9.10
C ASN A 120 -18.00 25.26 -10.49
N SER A 121 -17.01 24.62 -11.11
CA SER A 121 -16.41 25.05 -12.40
C SER A 121 -15.97 26.52 -12.38
N ASP A 122 -15.49 27.00 -11.22
CA ASP A 122 -14.97 28.35 -11.05
C ASP A 122 -13.74 28.55 -11.94
N THR A 123 -13.68 29.63 -12.70
CA THR A 123 -12.66 29.84 -13.73
C THR A 123 -11.63 30.88 -13.29
N ALA A 124 -10.36 30.57 -13.64
CA ALA A 124 -9.27 31.48 -13.33
C ALA A 124 -9.34 32.76 -14.22
N SER A 125 -9.07 33.88 -13.62
CA SER A 125 -8.95 35.22 -14.27
C SER A 125 -7.51 35.53 -14.72
N ALA A 126 -6.54 34.70 -14.31
CA ALA A 126 -5.12 34.84 -14.66
C ALA A 126 -4.40 33.50 -14.67
N THR A 127 -3.30 33.45 -15.42
CA THR A 127 -2.36 32.31 -15.39
C THR A 127 -1.26 32.59 -14.38
N GLY A 128 -0.97 31.60 -13.52
CA GLY A 128 0.12 31.72 -12.55
C GLY A 128 0.09 30.64 -11.48
N ASP A 129 1.13 30.59 -10.67
CA ASP A 129 1.30 29.62 -9.60
C ASP A 129 0.79 30.22 -8.28
N VAL A 130 -0.06 29.46 -7.60
CA VAL A 130 -0.80 29.90 -6.40
C VAL A 130 -0.89 28.81 -5.35
N GLY A 131 -1.45 29.11 -4.18
CA GLY A 131 -1.80 28.17 -3.12
C GLY A 131 -0.96 28.31 -1.84
N GLY A 132 0.16 29.00 -1.88
CA GLY A 132 1.03 29.16 -0.71
C GLY A 132 1.82 27.89 -0.35
N SER A 133 2.27 27.79 0.90
CA SER A 133 3.14 26.69 1.39
C SER A 133 2.42 25.64 2.24
N THR A 134 1.14 25.83 2.53
CA THR A 134 0.35 24.99 3.44
C THR A 134 -0.53 23.97 2.73
N VAL A 135 -0.48 23.95 1.40
CA VAL A 135 -1.31 23.03 0.61
C VAL A 135 -0.91 21.59 0.88
N THR A 136 -1.92 20.80 1.22
CA THR A 136 -1.77 19.35 1.46
C THR A 136 -2.64 18.57 0.50
N VAL A 137 -2.20 17.34 0.22
CA VAL A 137 -2.94 16.39 -0.60
C VAL A 137 -3.00 15.05 0.10
N THR A 138 -4.21 14.50 0.16
CA THR A 138 -4.44 13.09 0.50
C THR A 138 -4.98 12.42 -0.75
N ARG A 139 -4.48 11.23 -1.07
CA ARG A 139 -4.92 10.45 -2.23
C ARG A 139 -5.33 9.06 -1.84
N ASN A 140 -6.26 8.47 -2.55
CA ASN A 140 -6.52 7.05 -2.45
C ASN A 140 -5.41 6.29 -3.20
N MET A 141 -4.91 5.23 -2.60
CA MET A 141 -4.02 4.33 -3.30
C MET A 141 -4.90 3.29 -4.01
N MET A 142 -4.85 3.30 -5.35
CA MET A 142 -5.47 2.26 -6.16
C MET A 142 -4.38 1.35 -6.70
N PHE A 143 -4.63 0.05 -6.67
CA PHE A 143 -3.71 -0.97 -7.18
C PHE A 143 -4.39 -1.64 -8.38
N ASP A 144 -3.68 -1.73 -9.50
CA ASP A 144 -4.12 -2.55 -10.64
C ASP A 144 -3.77 -4.02 -10.41
N VAL A 145 -2.68 -4.26 -9.70
CA VAL A 145 -2.19 -5.61 -9.42
C VAL A 145 -1.69 -5.70 -8.00
N ILE A 146 -2.20 -6.65 -7.24
CA ILE A 146 -1.65 -7.04 -5.94
C ILE A 146 -1.07 -8.45 -6.11
N LYS A 147 0.22 -8.61 -5.87
CA LYS A 147 0.89 -9.90 -5.85
C LYS A 147 1.30 -10.23 -4.43
N PRO A 148 0.67 -11.21 -3.78
CA PRO A 148 1.13 -11.66 -2.46
C PRO A 148 2.49 -12.36 -2.63
N VAL A 149 3.46 -11.96 -1.82
CA VAL A 149 4.74 -12.64 -1.68
C VAL A 149 4.79 -13.17 -0.26
N ALA A 150 4.59 -14.48 -0.11
CA ALA A 150 4.63 -15.13 1.19
C ALA A 150 5.73 -16.19 1.19
N GLY A 151 6.55 -16.22 2.24
CA GLY A 151 7.40 -17.36 2.55
C GLY A 151 6.53 -18.45 3.18
N ILE A 152 6.15 -19.45 2.39
CA ILE A 152 5.28 -20.55 2.85
C ILE A 152 6.15 -21.76 3.11
N VAL A 153 6.06 -22.31 4.32
CA VAL A 153 6.55 -23.65 4.64
C VAL A 153 5.35 -24.60 4.61
N GLN A 154 5.26 -25.37 3.56
CA GLN A 154 4.15 -26.33 3.38
C GLN A 154 4.65 -27.73 3.68
N PRO A 155 4.17 -28.38 4.76
CA PRO A 155 4.46 -29.78 5.02
C PRO A 155 3.88 -30.69 3.91
N PRO A 156 4.42 -31.91 3.73
CA PRO A 156 3.84 -32.90 2.82
C PRO A 156 2.35 -33.13 3.13
N GLU A 157 1.55 -33.37 2.11
CA GLU A 157 0.11 -33.66 2.19
C GLU A 157 -0.75 -32.51 2.76
N THR A 158 -0.24 -31.27 2.74
CA THR A 158 -1.01 -30.07 3.07
C THR A 158 -1.11 -29.15 1.85
N SER A 159 -2.13 -28.29 1.81
CA SER A 159 -2.27 -27.26 0.80
C SER A 159 -2.57 -25.91 1.45
N ILE A 160 -1.98 -24.85 0.91
CA ILE A 160 -2.26 -23.48 1.30
C ILE A 160 -2.74 -22.74 0.06
N SER A 161 -3.95 -22.20 0.12
CA SER A 161 -4.49 -21.35 -0.93
C SER A 161 -4.62 -19.92 -0.42
N THR A 162 -4.29 -18.96 -1.28
CA THR A 162 -4.43 -17.53 -0.96
C THR A 162 -5.49 -16.93 -1.86
N THR A 163 -6.52 -16.36 -1.28
CA THR A 163 -7.56 -15.63 -2.00
C THR A 163 -7.47 -14.16 -1.62
N LEU A 164 -7.28 -13.29 -2.62
CA LEU A 164 -7.36 -11.84 -2.46
C LEU A 164 -8.81 -11.41 -2.67
N ARG A 165 -9.35 -10.72 -1.70
CA ARG A 165 -10.67 -10.08 -1.82
C ARG A 165 -10.48 -8.59 -1.61
N THR A 166 -11.03 -7.79 -2.50
CA THR A 166 -11.20 -6.36 -2.29
C THR A 166 -12.57 -6.13 -1.66
N THR A 167 -12.61 -5.50 -0.52
CA THR A 167 -13.86 -4.94 -0.01
C THR A 167 -14.00 -3.55 -0.61
N SER A 168 -15.01 -3.35 -1.43
CA SER A 168 -15.49 -2.00 -1.73
C SER A 168 -15.97 -1.40 -0.41
N GLY A 169 -15.24 -0.39 0.09
CA GLY A 169 -15.67 0.38 1.23
C GLY A 169 -16.93 1.19 0.94
#